data_11c4c679def0b0b47e8a681fc33f2575
#
_entry.id   11c4c679def0b0b47e8a681fc33f2575
#
_cell.length_a   1.000
_cell.length_b   1.000
_cell.length_c   1.000
_cell.angle_alpha   90.00
_cell.angle_beta   90.00
_cell.angle_gamma   90.00
#
_symmetry.space_group_name_H-M   'P 1'
#
loop_
_entity.id
_entity.type
_entity.pdbx_description
1 polymer ?
#
loop_
_entity_poly.entity_id
_entity_poly.type
_entity_poly.pdbx_seq_one_letter_code
_entity_poly.pdbx_strand_id
1 'polypeptide(L)'
;MPAHDRFAVHELLHRYWFHYDEGHLDVIEGLLHEDCHVRSRTETGQHPHEEFIASDNEGREATMAWTKDHRRNSPYPLRHNATNIFATAERDDEIDVESYLLVTQIVDQKPSPLSSGIVHWTLVRADDGYRVKSKDVVLDSIASGEFHTIDHVSDRMGRW
;
A
#
# COMPACT_ATOMS: atom_id res chain seq x y z
N MET A 1 -17.48 -17.40 -13.76
CA MET A 1 -16.04 -17.23 -14.00
C MET A 1 -15.23 -18.08 -13.03
N PRO A 2 -13.94 -18.40 -13.30
CA PRO A 2 -13.12 -19.10 -12.33
C PRO A 2 -12.90 -18.23 -11.08
N ALA A 3 -12.84 -18.88 -9.91
CA ALA A 3 -12.52 -18.21 -8.65
C ALA A 3 -11.19 -17.42 -8.74
N HIS A 4 -11.03 -16.40 -7.91
CA HIS A 4 -9.76 -15.68 -7.84
C HIS A 4 -8.64 -16.58 -7.28
N ASP A 5 -7.46 -16.51 -7.91
CA ASP A 5 -6.26 -17.20 -7.43
C ASP A 5 -5.67 -16.41 -6.27
N ARG A 6 -5.96 -16.87 -5.05
CA ARG A 6 -5.51 -16.22 -3.81
C ARG A 6 -4.00 -16.23 -3.66
N PHE A 7 -3.33 -17.25 -4.18
CA PHE A 7 -1.87 -17.30 -4.15
C PHE A 7 -1.27 -16.22 -5.04
N ALA A 8 -1.75 -16.08 -6.28
CA ALA A 8 -1.30 -15.03 -7.20
C ALA A 8 -1.59 -13.62 -6.67
N VAL A 9 -2.73 -13.44 -5.96
CA VAL A 9 -3.06 -12.18 -5.27
C VAL A 9 -2.02 -11.86 -4.19
N HIS A 10 -1.73 -12.80 -3.28
CA HIS A 10 -0.72 -12.60 -2.23
C HIS A 10 0.67 -12.36 -2.82
N GLU A 11 1.06 -13.14 -3.82
CA GLU A 11 2.35 -12.99 -4.49
C GLU A 11 2.51 -11.59 -5.08
N LEU A 12 1.47 -11.04 -5.73
CA LEU A 12 1.53 -9.69 -6.29
C LEU A 12 1.81 -8.63 -5.21
N LEU A 13 1.12 -8.69 -4.05
CA LEU A 13 1.33 -7.73 -2.97
C LEU A 13 2.76 -7.81 -2.42
N HIS A 14 3.28 -9.01 -2.21
CA HIS A 14 4.64 -9.21 -1.73
C HIS A 14 5.69 -8.76 -2.74
N ARG A 15 5.50 -9.08 -4.03
CA ARG A 15 6.36 -8.61 -5.12
C ARG A 15 6.35 -7.10 -5.22
N TYR A 16 5.18 -6.46 -5.10
CA TYR A 16 5.05 -5.00 -5.15
C TYR A 16 5.98 -4.35 -4.11
N TRP A 17 5.86 -4.74 -2.83
CA TRP A 17 6.67 -4.14 -1.78
C TRP A 17 8.15 -4.48 -1.89
N PHE A 18 8.48 -5.73 -2.22
CA PHE A 18 9.88 -6.12 -2.43
C PHE A 18 10.55 -5.28 -3.52
N HIS A 19 9.91 -5.16 -4.68
CA HIS A 19 10.49 -4.40 -5.79
C HIS A 19 10.48 -2.90 -5.55
N TYR A 20 9.48 -2.40 -4.81
CA TYR A 20 9.48 -1.01 -4.35
C TYR A 20 10.70 -0.73 -3.46
N ASP A 21 10.95 -1.55 -2.45
CA ASP A 21 12.06 -1.41 -1.50
C ASP A 21 13.43 -1.46 -2.20
N GLU A 22 13.59 -2.36 -3.15
CA GLU A 22 14.83 -2.52 -3.91
C GLU A 22 14.97 -1.55 -5.10
N GLY A 23 13.96 -0.71 -5.35
CA GLY A 23 13.99 0.30 -6.42
C GLY A 23 13.90 -0.27 -7.83
N HIS A 24 13.33 -1.46 -8.01
CA HIS A 24 13.09 -2.08 -9.31
C HIS A 24 11.84 -1.47 -9.96
N LEU A 25 11.96 -0.22 -10.40
CA LEU A 25 10.82 0.61 -10.83
C LEU A 25 10.15 0.11 -12.11
N ASP A 26 10.89 -0.51 -13.01
CA ASP A 26 10.40 -1.18 -14.21
C ASP A 26 9.46 -2.34 -13.87
N VAL A 27 9.79 -3.12 -12.84
CA VAL A 27 8.90 -4.18 -12.35
C VAL A 27 7.64 -3.60 -11.73
N ILE A 28 7.76 -2.54 -10.90
CA ILE A 28 6.60 -1.86 -10.31
C ILE A 28 5.66 -1.34 -11.40
N GLU A 29 6.19 -0.70 -12.44
CA GLU A 29 5.39 -0.22 -13.57
C GLU A 29 4.59 -1.36 -14.22
N GLY A 30 5.19 -2.53 -14.40
CA GLY A 30 4.54 -3.72 -14.94
C GLY A 30 3.46 -4.32 -14.03
N LEU A 31 3.48 -4.04 -12.72
CA LEU A 31 2.45 -4.49 -11.78
C LEU A 31 1.23 -3.55 -11.71
N LEU A 32 1.31 -2.35 -12.28
CA LEU A 32 0.23 -1.36 -12.27
C LEU A 32 -0.68 -1.52 -13.50
N HIS A 33 -1.98 -1.37 -13.29
CA HIS A 33 -2.93 -1.16 -14.38
C HIS A 33 -2.71 0.23 -15.01
N GLU A 34 -3.03 0.41 -16.30
CA GLU A 34 -2.83 1.71 -16.96
C GLU A 34 -3.64 2.83 -16.32
N ASP A 35 -4.87 2.54 -15.91
CA ASP A 35 -5.78 3.48 -15.24
C ASP A 35 -5.75 3.31 -13.71
N CYS A 36 -4.59 2.98 -13.13
CA CYS A 36 -4.52 2.79 -11.70
C CYS A 36 -4.74 4.09 -10.93
N HIS A 37 -5.31 3.97 -9.73
CA HIS A 37 -5.41 5.07 -8.77
C HIS A 37 -4.59 4.71 -7.52
N VAL A 38 -3.52 5.41 -7.27
CA VAL A 38 -2.62 5.15 -6.16
C VAL A 38 -2.54 6.35 -5.24
N ARG A 39 -2.95 6.13 -4.01
CA ARG A 39 -2.97 7.15 -2.97
C ARG A 39 -2.15 6.72 -1.75
N SER A 40 -1.53 7.68 -1.09
CA SER A 40 -0.89 7.53 0.20
C SER A 40 -1.20 8.75 1.05
N ARG A 41 -1.51 8.53 2.31
CA ARG A 41 -1.89 9.57 3.27
C ARG A 41 -1.70 9.07 4.68
N THR A 42 -1.71 9.97 5.64
CA THR A 42 -1.89 9.58 7.04
C THR A 42 -3.37 9.64 7.43
N GLU A 43 -3.71 9.01 8.53
CA GLU A 43 -5.07 8.95 9.06
C GLU A 43 -5.68 10.32 9.31
N THR A 44 -4.89 11.26 9.88
CA THR A 44 -5.36 12.61 10.25
C THR A 44 -5.03 13.69 9.24
N GLY A 45 -4.10 13.45 8.32
CA GLY A 45 -3.55 14.50 7.45
C GLY A 45 -2.70 15.54 8.20
N GLN A 46 -2.28 15.26 9.43
CA GLN A 46 -1.55 16.20 10.29
C GLN A 46 -0.20 15.64 10.81
N HIS A 47 0.28 14.58 10.17
CA HIS A 47 1.56 13.99 10.55
C HIS A 47 2.73 14.92 10.16
N PRO A 48 3.82 15.01 10.95
CA PRO A 48 4.99 15.84 10.61
C PRO A 48 5.62 15.54 9.25
N HIS A 49 5.42 14.35 8.72
CA HIS A 49 5.90 13.93 7.39
C HIS A 49 4.79 13.87 6.34
N GLU A 50 3.63 14.49 6.59
CA GLU A 50 2.48 14.44 5.67
C GLU A 50 2.86 14.87 4.25
N GLU A 51 3.56 15.97 4.08
CA GLU A 51 3.98 16.48 2.76
C GLU A 51 4.85 15.50 1.98
N PHE A 52 5.64 14.68 2.67
CA PHE A 52 6.46 13.65 2.03
C PHE A 52 5.67 12.40 1.67
N ILE A 53 4.65 12.07 2.48
CA ILE A 53 3.86 10.83 2.36
C ILE A 53 2.65 11.03 1.45
N ALA A 54 1.97 12.17 1.56
CA ALA A 54 0.68 12.40 0.91
C ALA A 54 0.81 12.44 -0.61
N SER A 55 0.00 11.63 -1.26
CA SER A 55 -0.12 11.58 -2.71
C SER A 55 -1.49 11.11 -3.13
N ASP A 56 -1.92 11.55 -4.30
CA ASP A 56 -3.15 11.12 -4.95
C ASP A 56 -2.89 11.14 -6.46
N ASN A 57 -2.64 9.97 -7.06
CA ASN A 57 -2.14 9.84 -8.42
C ASN A 57 -3.10 9.02 -9.27
N GLU A 58 -3.64 9.62 -10.31
CA GLU A 58 -4.47 9.00 -11.32
C GLU A 58 -3.63 8.58 -12.52
N GLY A 59 -3.74 7.30 -12.89
CA GLY A 59 -3.02 6.69 -14.01
C GLY A 59 -1.59 6.27 -13.68
N ARG A 60 -1.10 5.31 -14.45
CA ARG A 60 0.22 4.69 -14.25
C ARG A 60 1.36 5.68 -14.40
N GLU A 61 1.30 6.61 -15.36
CA GLU A 61 2.37 7.59 -15.59
C GLU A 61 2.56 8.50 -14.37
N ALA A 62 1.49 9.12 -13.86
CA ALA A 62 1.54 9.98 -12.68
C ALA A 62 1.98 9.20 -11.44
N THR A 63 1.47 7.98 -11.27
CA THR A 63 1.86 7.07 -10.18
C THR A 63 3.36 6.77 -10.22
N MET A 64 3.91 6.45 -11.39
CA MET A 64 5.34 6.14 -11.54
C MET A 64 6.23 7.36 -11.35
N ALA A 65 5.80 8.54 -11.79
CA ALA A 65 6.54 9.79 -11.56
C ALA A 65 6.69 10.06 -10.06
N TRP A 66 5.59 9.97 -9.31
CA TRP A 66 5.62 10.12 -7.85
C TRP A 66 6.41 8.99 -7.17
N THR A 67 6.18 7.73 -7.55
CA THR A 67 6.86 6.56 -6.97
C THR A 67 8.37 6.68 -7.10
N LYS A 68 8.86 7.10 -8.26
CA LYS A 68 10.28 7.30 -8.53
C LYS A 68 10.90 8.37 -7.64
N ASP A 69 10.23 9.51 -7.52
CA ASP A 69 10.69 10.61 -6.68
C ASP A 69 10.66 10.24 -5.20
N HIS A 70 9.55 9.70 -4.72
CA HIS A 70 9.37 9.27 -3.35
C HIS A 70 10.40 8.19 -2.96
N ARG A 71 10.59 7.15 -3.78
CA ARG A 71 11.56 6.09 -3.48
C ARG A 71 13.00 6.60 -3.46
N ARG A 72 13.34 7.51 -4.37
CA ARG A 72 14.67 8.13 -4.43
C ARG A 72 15.02 8.91 -3.16
N ASN A 73 14.03 9.56 -2.55
CA ASN A 73 14.22 10.40 -1.37
C ASN A 73 13.92 9.64 -0.05
N SER A 74 13.50 8.37 -0.14
CA SER A 74 13.26 7.52 1.05
C SER A 74 14.56 6.90 1.57
N PRO A 75 14.63 6.52 2.85
CA PRO A 75 15.78 5.78 3.40
C PRO A 75 16.05 4.46 2.65
N TYR A 76 17.31 4.01 2.70
CA TYR A 76 17.70 2.66 2.27
C TYR A 76 18.73 2.10 3.27
N PRO A 77 18.59 0.86 3.77
CA PRO A 77 17.49 -0.08 3.53
C PRO A 77 16.16 0.36 4.14
N LEU A 78 15.09 0.11 3.40
CA LEU A 78 13.71 0.26 3.86
C LEU A 78 13.00 -1.06 3.61
N ARG A 79 12.09 -1.49 4.50
CA ARG A 79 11.33 -2.74 4.33
C ARG A 79 9.87 -2.51 4.63
N HIS A 80 9.04 -2.73 3.63
CA HIS A 80 7.58 -2.75 3.74
C HIS A 80 7.12 -4.19 3.98
N ASN A 81 6.61 -4.45 5.19
CA ASN A 81 6.14 -5.78 5.59
C ASN A 81 4.62 -5.80 5.56
N ALA A 82 4.04 -6.38 4.52
CA ALA A 82 2.60 -6.61 4.44
C ALA A 82 2.22 -7.88 5.21
N THR A 83 1.25 -7.74 6.10
CA THR A 83 0.72 -8.84 6.92
C THR A 83 -0.80 -8.80 6.96
N ASN A 84 -1.45 -9.83 7.51
CA ASN A 84 -2.91 -9.89 7.66
C ASN A 84 -3.64 -9.64 6.33
N ILE A 85 -3.14 -10.26 5.26
CA ILE A 85 -3.68 -10.09 3.91
C ILE A 85 -4.95 -10.94 3.77
N PHE A 86 -6.06 -10.32 3.43
CA PHE A 86 -7.31 -11.02 3.15
C PHE A 86 -8.18 -10.25 2.16
N ALA A 87 -9.05 -10.97 1.44
CA ALA A 87 -9.98 -10.33 0.53
C ALA A 87 -11.24 -9.88 1.27
N THR A 88 -11.72 -8.70 0.94
CA THR A 88 -12.94 -8.09 1.48
C THR A 88 -14.11 -8.17 0.51
N ALA A 89 -13.84 -8.16 -0.78
CA ALA A 89 -14.84 -8.34 -1.83
C ALA A 89 -14.26 -9.02 -3.06
N GLU A 90 -15.10 -9.76 -3.77
CA GLU A 90 -14.77 -10.40 -5.04
C GLU A 90 -15.83 -10.06 -6.09
N ARG A 91 -15.39 -9.63 -7.25
CA ARG A 91 -16.16 -9.42 -8.46
C ARG A 91 -15.59 -10.30 -9.57
N ASP A 92 -16.20 -10.34 -10.72
CA ASP A 92 -15.81 -11.26 -11.81
C ASP A 92 -14.32 -11.16 -12.19
N ASP A 93 -13.82 -9.94 -12.32
CA ASP A 93 -12.45 -9.63 -12.75
C ASP A 93 -11.64 -8.83 -11.71
N GLU A 94 -12.28 -8.38 -10.64
CA GLU A 94 -11.64 -7.60 -9.59
C GLU A 94 -11.75 -8.25 -8.21
N ILE A 95 -10.74 -8.04 -7.38
CA ILE A 95 -10.73 -8.46 -5.99
C ILE A 95 -10.21 -7.32 -5.11
N ASP A 96 -10.98 -7.01 -4.06
CA ASP A 96 -10.54 -6.07 -3.03
C ASP A 96 -9.83 -6.81 -1.91
N VAL A 97 -8.72 -6.26 -1.48
CA VAL A 97 -7.82 -6.87 -0.49
C VAL A 97 -7.41 -5.84 0.54
N GLU A 98 -7.37 -6.26 1.78
CA GLU A 98 -6.82 -5.48 2.90
C GLU A 98 -5.51 -6.11 3.38
N SER A 99 -4.62 -5.25 3.86
CA SER A 99 -3.42 -5.70 4.56
C SER A 99 -2.99 -4.69 5.62
N TYR A 100 -2.31 -5.17 6.66
CA TYR A 100 -1.49 -4.28 7.48
C TYR A 100 -0.16 -4.01 6.80
N LEU A 101 0.41 -2.88 7.12
CA LEU A 101 1.73 -2.46 6.68
C LEU A 101 2.57 -2.07 7.90
N LEU A 102 3.74 -2.66 8.02
CA LEU A 102 4.79 -2.23 8.94
C LEU A 102 6.02 -1.86 8.12
N VAL A 103 6.47 -0.61 8.24
CA VAL A 103 7.69 -0.14 7.57
C VAL A 103 8.83 -0.06 8.57
N THR A 104 9.97 -0.63 8.22
CA THR A 104 11.19 -0.60 9.04
C THR A 104 12.35 0.00 8.27
N GLN A 105 13.25 0.61 9.01
CA GLN A 105 14.53 1.16 8.54
C GLN A 105 15.67 0.70 9.45
N ILE A 106 16.91 1.04 9.12
CA ILE A 106 18.06 0.78 9.98
C ILE A 106 18.50 2.10 10.63
N VAL A 107 18.51 2.12 11.95
CA VAL A 107 19.02 3.21 12.77
C VAL A 107 20.08 2.63 13.71
N ASP A 108 21.26 3.20 13.74
CA ASP A 108 22.40 2.73 14.56
C ASP A 108 22.65 1.22 14.42
N GLN A 109 22.63 0.74 13.16
CA GLN A 109 22.83 -0.68 12.76
C GLN A 109 21.76 -1.64 13.31
N LYS A 110 20.59 -1.13 13.72
CA LYS A 110 19.48 -1.93 14.25
C LYS A 110 18.21 -1.70 13.43
N PRO A 111 17.43 -2.74 13.14
CA PRO A 111 16.08 -2.57 12.61
C PRO A 111 15.24 -1.73 13.57
N SER A 112 14.60 -0.70 13.03
CA SER A 112 13.77 0.21 13.79
C SER A 112 12.46 0.45 13.05
N PRO A 113 11.29 0.45 13.70
CA PRO A 113 10.04 0.80 13.06
C PRO A 113 10.08 2.26 12.61
N LEU A 114 9.51 2.52 11.43
CA LEU A 114 9.35 3.87 10.87
C LEU A 114 7.89 4.29 10.88
N SER A 115 7.00 3.44 10.37
CA SER A 115 5.57 3.68 10.31
C SER A 115 4.79 2.37 10.27
N SER A 116 3.51 2.45 10.56
CA SER A 116 2.55 1.38 10.35
C SER A 116 1.27 1.92 9.75
N GLY A 117 0.39 1.03 9.27
CA GLY A 117 -0.89 1.44 8.70
C GLY A 117 -1.67 0.30 8.08
N ILE A 118 -2.70 0.67 7.35
CA ILE A 118 -3.56 -0.24 6.58
C ILE A 118 -3.43 0.12 5.11
N VAL A 119 -3.43 -0.89 4.24
CA VAL A 119 -3.44 -0.70 2.79
C VAL A 119 -4.67 -1.38 2.21
N HIS A 120 -5.45 -0.59 1.48
CA HIS A 120 -6.60 -1.03 0.71
C HIS A 120 -6.16 -1.21 -0.75
N TRP A 121 -6.43 -2.39 -1.30
CA TRP A 121 -6.06 -2.74 -2.67
C TRP A 121 -7.30 -3.12 -3.46
N THR A 122 -7.36 -2.70 -4.72
CA THR A 122 -8.20 -3.33 -5.74
C THR A 122 -7.28 -3.87 -6.81
N LEU A 123 -7.37 -5.17 -7.05
CA LEU A 123 -6.60 -5.87 -8.07
C LEU A 123 -7.53 -6.30 -9.18
N VAL A 124 -7.08 -6.15 -10.43
CA VAL A 124 -7.82 -6.59 -11.62
C VAL A 124 -7.09 -7.74 -12.31
N ARG A 125 -7.83 -8.71 -12.84
CA ARG A 125 -7.27 -9.81 -13.64
C ARG A 125 -6.59 -9.27 -14.89
N ALA A 126 -5.47 -9.90 -15.22
CA ALA A 126 -4.75 -9.73 -16.47
C ALA A 126 -4.41 -11.12 -17.04
N ASP A 127 -3.98 -11.21 -18.28
CA ASP A 127 -3.69 -12.48 -18.97
C ASP A 127 -2.64 -13.32 -18.22
N ASP A 128 -1.73 -12.68 -17.54
CA ASP A 128 -0.60 -13.29 -16.83
C ASP A 128 -0.70 -13.16 -15.28
N GLY A 129 -1.90 -12.92 -14.73
CA GLY A 129 -2.12 -12.81 -13.30
C GLY A 129 -2.99 -11.62 -12.88
N TYR A 130 -2.46 -10.68 -12.13
CA TYR A 130 -3.18 -9.50 -11.64
C TYR A 130 -2.38 -8.21 -11.84
N ARG A 131 -3.10 -7.08 -11.85
CA ARG A 131 -2.54 -5.72 -11.82
C ARG A 131 -3.18 -4.93 -10.69
N VAL A 132 -2.43 -4.02 -10.10
CA VAL A 132 -2.95 -3.06 -9.13
C VAL A 132 -3.78 -2.01 -9.86
N LYS A 133 -5.08 -2.00 -9.62
CA LYS A 133 -6.01 -0.99 -10.12
C LYS A 133 -6.19 0.14 -9.12
N SER A 134 -6.21 -0.16 -7.83
CA SER A 134 -6.20 0.85 -6.78
C SER A 134 -5.31 0.42 -5.61
N LYS A 135 -4.64 1.40 -5.01
CA LYS A 135 -3.92 1.23 -3.76
C LYS A 135 -4.08 2.49 -2.91
N ASP A 136 -4.67 2.38 -1.73
CA ASP A 136 -4.77 3.47 -0.74
C ASP A 136 -3.99 3.06 0.52
N VAL A 137 -2.87 3.72 0.77
CA VAL A 137 -2.06 3.55 1.98
C VAL A 137 -2.51 4.57 3.02
N VAL A 138 -2.99 4.09 4.16
CA VAL A 138 -3.40 4.94 5.28
C VAL A 138 -2.50 4.66 6.47
N LEU A 139 -1.55 5.55 6.73
CA LEU A 139 -0.59 5.40 7.82
C LEU A 139 -1.18 5.87 9.16
N ASP A 140 -0.84 5.13 10.20
CA ASP A 140 -1.20 5.47 11.57
C ASP A 140 -0.56 6.80 11.98
N SER A 141 -1.35 7.72 12.51
CA SER A 141 -0.87 9.03 12.96
C SER A 141 -1.43 9.46 14.31
N ILE A 142 -2.26 8.60 14.91
CA ILE A 142 -2.84 8.81 16.24
C ILE A 142 -2.07 7.96 17.25
N ALA A 143 -1.80 8.52 18.42
CA ALA A 143 -1.20 7.76 19.52
C ALA A 143 -2.13 6.63 19.97
N SER A 144 -1.56 5.46 20.25
CA SER A 144 -2.34 4.34 20.77
C SER A 144 -2.99 4.69 22.11
N GLY A 145 -4.24 4.35 22.27
CA GLY A 145 -5.04 4.50 23.46
C GLY A 145 -5.95 3.29 23.67
N GLU A 146 -6.78 3.33 24.69
CA GLU A 146 -7.79 2.29 24.89
C GLU A 146 -8.83 2.36 23.76
N PHE A 147 -9.16 1.22 23.16
CA PHE A 147 -10.00 1.15 21.96
C PHE A 147 -11.32 1.93 22.08
N HIS A 148 -11.98 1.82 23.24
CA HIS A 148 -13.26 2.49 23.49
C HIS A 148 -13.15 4.03 23.63
N THR A 149 -11.93 4.58 23.72
CA THR A 149 -11.71 6.04 23.83
C THR A 149 -11.35 6.69 22.50
N ILE A 150 -11.27 5.90 21.42
CA ILE A 150 -10.83 6.38 20.10
C ILE A 150 -12.05 6.55 19.20
N ASP A 151 -12.44 7.80 18.97
CA ASP A 151 -13.63 8.15 18.19
C ASP A 151 -13.48 7.93 16.67
N HIS A 152 -12.27 7.66 16.16
CA HIS A 152 -11.99 7.67 14.71
C HIS A 152 -11.89 6.29 14.08
N VAL A 153 -12.11 5.23 14.82
CA VAL A 153 -12.12 3.86 14.27
C VAL A 153 -13.12 3.73 13.12
N SER A 154 -14.21 4.50 13.19
CA SER A 154 -15.25 4.57 12.15
C SER A 154 -14.74 5.07 10.79
N ASP A 155 -13.80 6.01 10.75
CA ASP A 155 -13.32 6.60 9.50
C ASP A 155 -12.41 5.62 8.71
N ARG A 156 -11.73 4.72 9.39
CA ARG A 156 -11.03 3.61 8.78
C ARG A 156 -11.99 2.53 8.31
N MET A 157 -13.00 2.23 9.13
CA MET A 157 -13.96 1.16 8.89
C MET A 157 -15.14 1.58 8.03
N GLY A 158 -15.46 2.86 7.93
CA GLY A 158 -16.60 3.39 7.19
C GLY A 158 -16.47 3.33 5.66
N ARG A 159 -15.48 2.63 5.15
CA ARG A 159 -15.26 2.38 3.72
C ARG A 159 -15.51 0.94 3.29
N TRP A 160 -16.06 0.16 4.19
CA TRP A 160 -16.46 -1.23 3.95
C TRP A 160 -17.80 -1.30 3.24
#